data_41dfc5e60b0793980cdafebcdb249da2
#
_entry.id   41dfc5e60b0793980cdafebcdb249da2
#
_cell.length_a   1.000
_cell.length_b   1.000
_cell.length_c   1.000
_cell.angle_alpha   90.00
_cell.angle_beta   90.00
_cell.angle_gamma   90.00
#
_symmetry.space_group_name_H-M   'P 1'
#
loop_
_entity.id
_entity.type
_entity.pdbx_description
1 polymer ?
#
loop_
_entity_poly.entity_id
_entity_poly.type
_entity_poly.pdbx_seq_one_letter_code
_entity_poly.pdbx_strand_id
1 'polypeptide(L)'
;MSDTVPLVARIRSDLELLEARISGHAYFKALEEHRVHPDSLKVFVGQQHHLISSDLRSIALILSRQGMLPSRYFWINILQGEAAALDALHALASTLGLELSDLEVFEPLPAAHAYCTFVAWLALYGSDAELAGAFLVNLPTWGACCDRMRKALQQKYDIAPSTLAFFDLFADMPSFENEALSIVQNGLDRGLPERLIHRAARMLQGYELMFWDAMASAADVPRNGES
;
A
#
# COMPACT_ATOMS: atom_id res chain seq x y z
N MET A 1 15.31 -21.41 1.10
CA MET A 1 15.72 -20.10 1.60
C MET A 1 17.02 -19.58 0.99
N SER A 2 17.82 -20.39 0.34
CA SER A 2 19.12 -19.96 -0.26
C SER A 2 18.94 -19.00 -1.43
N ASP A 3 17.86 -19.08 -2.19
CA ASP A 3 17.70 -18.32 -3.45
C ASP A 3 16.79 -17.09 -3.30
N THR A 4 15.90 -17.07 -2.32
CA THR A 4 14.90 -16.01 -2.14
C THR A 4 15.49 -14.70 -1.60
N VAL A 5 16.37 -14.76 -0.60
CA VAL A 5 16.99 -13.56 -0.02
C VAL A 5 17.81 -12.79 -1.06
N PRO A 6 18.69 -13.43 -1.85
CA PRO A 6 19.38 -12.76 -2.96
C PRO A 6 18.43 -12.22 -4.03
N LEU A 7 17.35 -12.94 -4.36
CA LEU A 7 16.35 -12.48 -5.31
C LEU A 7 15.68 -11.18 -4.85
N VAL A 8 15.18 -11.16 -3.61
CA VAL A 8 14.50 -9.97 -3.05
C VAL A 8 15.47 -8.77 -2.94
N ALA A 9 16.73 -9.03 -2.53
CA ALA A 9 17.76 -7.99 -2.49
C ALA A 9 18.03 -7.40 -3.89
N ARG A 10 18.11 -8.24 -4.92
CA ARG A 10 18.25 -7.79 -6.32
C ARG A 10 17.04 -6.98 -6.76
N ILE A 11 15.82 -7.45 -6.47
CA ILE A 11 14.59 -6.71 -6.81
C ILE A 11 14.58 -5.33 -6.16
N ARG A 12 14.90 -5.22 -4.86
CA ARG A 12 15.01 -3.94 -4.15
C ARG A 12 16.05 -3.02 -4.79
N SER A 13 17.22 -3.55 -5.15
CA SER A 13 18.25 -2.77 -5.85
C SER A 13 17.80 -2.27 -7.23
N ASP A 14 17.13 -3.11 -8.01
CA ASP A 14 16.60 -2.74 -9.33
C ASP A 14 15.49 -1.67 -9.24
N LEU A 15 14.79 -1.59 -8.12
CA LEU A 15 13.69 -0.66 -7.89
C LEU A 15 14.08 0.55 -7.01
N GLU A 16 15.33 0.69 -6.60
CA GLU A 16 15.82 1.75 -5.71
C GLU A 16 15.44 3.16 -6.20
N LEU A 17 15.58 3.43 -7.49
CA LEU A 17 15.21 4.73 -8.08
C LEU A 17 13.70 4.99 -8.02
N LEU A 18 12.88 3.95 -8.18
CA LEU A 18 11.43 4.06 -8.09
C LEU A 18 11.01 4.31 -6.64
N GLU A 19 11.59 3.59 -5.70
CA GLU A 19 11.39 3.78 -4.27
C GLU A 19 11.80 5.17 -3.81
N ALA A 20 12.95 5.68 -4.28
CA ALA A 20 13.41 7.04 -4.00
C ALA A 20 12.43 8.11 -4.53
N ARG A 21 11.79 7.87 -5.68
CA ARG A 21 10.74 8.76 -6.21
C ARG A 21 9.49 8.76 -5.35
N ILE A 22 9.08 7.60 -4.82
CA ILE A 22 7.94 7.48 -3.91
C ILE A 22 8.27 8.20 -2.59
N SER A 23 9.38 7.83 -1.96
CA SER A 23 9.79 8.38 -0.66
C SER A 23 10.07 9.88 -0.72
N GLY A 24 10.57 10.39 -1.84
CA GLY A 24 10.85 11.81 -2.10
C GLY A 24 9.70 12.57 -2.76
N HIS A 25 8.49 12.02 -2.80
CA HIS A 25 7.38 12.60 -3.54
C HIS A 25 6.98 13.99 -3.04
N ALA A 26 6.67 14.92 -3.97
CA ALA A 26 6.33 16.32 -3.68
C ALA A 26 5.13 16.48 -2.75
N TYR A 27 4.19 15.54 -2.78
CA TYR A 27 3.02 15.52 -1.91
C TYR A 27 3.40 15.55 -0.42
N PHE A 28 4.38 14.73 0.00
CA PHE A 28 4.82 14.69 1.40
C PHE A 28 5.47 16.01 1.82
N LYS A 29 6.31 16.59 0.96
CA LYS A 29 6.91 17.90 1.24
C LYS A 29 5.83 18.98 1.38
N ALA A 30 4.84 18.99 0.49
CA ALA A 30 3.73 19.93 0.57
C ALA A 30 2.92 19.76 1.86
N LEU A 31 2.69 18.50 2.28
CA LEU A 31 2.00 18.20 3.53
C LEU A 31 2.82 18.67 4.75
N GLU A 32 4.12 18.39 4.79
CA GLU A 32 5.05 18.81 5.86
C GLU A 32 5.18 20.34 5.95
N GLU A 33 5.01 21.05 4.85
CA GLU A 33 5.01 22.52 4.76
C GLU A 33 3.60 23.14 4.95
N HIS A 34 2.58 22.35 5.29
CA HIS A 34 1.18 22.79 5.46
C HIS A 34 0.61 23.47 4.21
N ARG A 35 0.98 23.02 3.03
CA ARG A 35 0.49 23.53 1.73
C ARG A 35 -0.63 22.69 1.11
N VAL A 36 -0.92 21.53 1.68
CA VAL A 36 -2.05 20.69 1.28
C VAL A 36 -3.31 21.20 2.01
N HIS A 37 -4.35 21.54 1.25
CA HIS A 37 -5.60 21.97 1.87
C HIS A 37 -6.26 20.79 2.63
N PRO A 38 -6.84 21.00 3.82
CA PRO A 38 -7.48 19.92 4.59
C PRO A 38 -8.53 19.12 3.81
N ASP A 39 -9.28 19.76 2.91
CA ASP A 39 -10.26 19.05 2.06
C ASP A 39 -9.61 18.04 1.10
N SER A 40 -8.34 18.23 0.71
CA SER A 40 -7.60 17.26 -0.10
C SER A 40 -7.28 15.98 0.67
N LEU A 41 -7.28 16.02 2.02
CA LEU A 41 -7.16 14.82 2.86
C LEU A 41 -8.41 13.93 2.74
N LYS A 42 -9.57 14.52 2.46
CA LYS A 42 -10.80 13.75 2.19
C LYS A 42 -10.66 12.92 0.92
N VAL A 43 -9.92 13.44 -0.08
CA VAL A 43 -9.63 12.67 -1.30
C VAL A 43 -8.75 11.46 -0.96
N PHE A 44 -7.69 11.64 -0.17
CA PHE A 44 -6.86 10.53 0.29
C PHE A 44 -7.70 9.44 0.97
N VAL A 45 -8.56 9.83 1.92
CA VAL A 45 -9.42 8.88 2.66
C VAL A 45 -10.41 8.18 1.73
N GLY A 46 -11.06 8.88 0.81
CA GLY A 46 -11.97 8.27 -0.17
C GLY A 46 -11.27 7.28 -1.09
N GLN A 47 -10.06 7.60 -1.57
CA GLN A 47 -9.28 6.67 -2.40
C GLN A 47 -8.81 5.45 -1.61
N GLN A 48 -8.38 5.62 -0.35
CA GLN A 48 -7.98 4.51 0.51
C GLN A 48 -9.16 3.61 0.88
N HIS A 49 -10.36 4.15 1.05
CA HIS A 49 -11.57 3.34 1.26
C HIS A 49 -11.81 2.36 0.11
N HIS A 50 -11.70 2.81 -1.14
CA HIS A 50 -11.81 1.92 -2.31
C HIS A 50 -10.69 0.90 -2.38
N LEU A 51 -9.46 1.33 -2.11
CA LEU A 51 -8.27 0.48 -2.17
C LEU A 51 -8.40 -0.67 -1.16
N ILE A 52 -8.60 -0.36 0.12
CA ILE A 52 -8.68 -1.37 1.18
C ILE A 52 -9.90 -2.27 1.00
N SER A 53 -11.05 -1.72 0.60
CA SER A 53 -12.26 -2.50 0.32
C SER A 53 -12.06 -3.50 -0.83
N SER A 54 -11.24 -3.16 -1.82
CA SER A 54 -10.82 -4.06 -2.89
C SER A 54 -9.81 -5.10 -2.39
N ASP A 55 -8.82 -4.68 -1.60
CA ASP A 55 -7.76 -5.54 -1.10
C ASP A 55 -8.28 -6.60 -0.14
N LEU A 56 -9.25 -6.27 0.72
CA LEU A 56 -9.98 -7.26 1.54
C LEU A 56 -10.53 -8.42 0.71
N ARG A 57 -11.18 -8.11 -0.42
CA ARG A 57 -11.73 -9.14 -1.33
C ARG A 57 -10.63 -9.91 -2.04
N SER A 58 -9.58 -9.22 -2.47
CA SER A 58 -8.45 -9.80 -3.19
C SER A 58 -7.63 -10.74 -2.30
N ILE A 59 -7.37 -10.35 -1.04
CA ILE A 59 -6.67 -11.19 -0.06
C ILE A 59 -7.52 -12.41 0.32
N ALA A 60 -8.84 -12.25 0.51
CA ALA A 60 -9.74 -13.36 0.72
C ALA A 60 -9.75 -14.34 -0.47
N LEU A 61 -9.71 -13.83 -1.70
CA LEU A 61 -9.64 -14.64 -2.91
C LEU A 61 -8.32 -15.43 -2.99
N ILE A 62 -7.16 -14.79 -2.74
CA ILE A 62 -5.88 -15.51 -2.79
C ILE A 62 -5.77 -16.54 -1.66
N LEU A 63 -6.28 -16.24 -0.47
CA LEU A 63 -6.40 -17.19 0.63
C LEU A 63 -7.26 -18.41 0.24
N SER A 64 -8.39 -18.18 -0.41
CA SER A 64 -9.28 -19.25 -0.90
C SER A 64 -8.60 -20.13 -1.95
N ARG A 65 -7.81 -19.56 -2.86
CA ARG A 65 -7.14 -20.28 -3.96
C ARG A 65 -5.84 -20.94 -3.55
N GLN A 66 -5.09 -20.34 -2.64
CA GLN A 66 -3.71 -20.69 -2.27
C GLN A 66 -3.55 -21.00 -0.78
N GLY A 67 -4.66 -21.14 -0.03
CA GLY A 67 -4.70 -21.19 1.43
C GLY A 67 -4.09 -22.42 2.10
N MET A 68 -3.06 -23.02 1.46
CA MET A 68 -2.28 -24.11 2.03
C MET A 68 -1.04 -23.56 2.73
N LEU A 69 -0.38 -24.36 3.58
CA LEU A 69 0.90 -23.98 4.15
C LEU A 69 1.97 -23.88 3.05
N PRO A 70 2.89 -22.89 3.13
CA PRO A 70 3.11 -21.96 4.25
C PRO A 70 2.23 -20.70 4.22
N SER A 71 1.45 -20.44 3.18
CA SER A 71 0.79 -19.15 2.90
C SER A 71 -0.39 -18.82 3.81
N ARG A 72 -1.08 -19.84 4.35
CA ARG A 72 -2.38 -19.68 5.04
C ARG A 72 -2.38 -18.61 6.10
N TYR A 73 -1.49 -18.71 7.08
CA TYR A 73 -1.48 -17.81 8.23
C TYR A 73 -1.02 -16.39 7.84
N PHE A 74 -0.10 -16.29 6.88
CA PHE A 74 0.31 -15.02 6.32
C PHE A 74 -0.91 -14.26 5.76
N TRP A 75 -1.69 -14.88 4.86
CA TRP A 75 -2.86 -14.23 4.26
C TRP A 75 -3.98 -13.94 5.24
N ILE A 76 -4.16 -14.77 6.27
CA ILE A 76 -5.11 -14.50 7.37
C ILE A 76 -4.66 -13.23 8.12
N ASN A 77 -3.39 -13.10 8.45
CA ASN A 77 -2.86 -11.94 9.16
C ASN A 77 -2.97 -10.66 8.31
N ILE A 78 -2.65 -10.73 7.01
CA ILE A 78 -2.84 -9.59 6.10
C ILE A 78 -4.31 -9.19 6.03
N LEU A 79 -5.24 -10.16 5.88
CA LEU A 79 -6.68 -9.89 5.84
C LEU A 79 -7.19 -9.21 7.12
N GLN A 80 -6.72 -9.64 8.28
CA GLN A 80 -7.04 -9.01 9.56
C GLN A 80 -6.46 -7.59 9.67
N GLY A 81 -5.25 -7.38 9.17
CA GLY A 81 -4.62 -6.07 9.08
C GLY A 81 -5.42 -5.10 8.20
N GLU A 82 -5.86 -5.55 7.02
CA GLU A 82 -6.69 -4.74 6.12
C GLU A 82 -8.05 -4.39 6.75
N ALA A 83 -8.68 -5.33 7.47
CA ALA A 83 -9.93 -5.06 8.18
C ALA A 83 -9.73 -3.99 9.27
N ALA A 84 -8.68 -4.11 10.08
CA ALA A 84 -8.34 -3.11 11.09
C ALA A 84 -8.00 -1.75 10.48
N ALA A 85 -7.31 -1.73 9.33
CA ALA A 85 -6.99 -0.51 8.59
C ALA A 85 -8.26 0.19 8.07
N LEU A 86 -9.26 -0.57 7.59
CA LEU A 86 -10.53 0.00 7.15
C LEU A 86 -11.31 0.65 8.30
N ASP A 87 -11.36 -0.02 9.46
CA ASP A 87 -12.02 0.52 10.65
C ASP A 87 -11.32 1.81 11.13
N ALA A 88 -9.99 1.82 11.15
CA ALA A 88 -9.19 3.00 11.51
C ALA A 88 -9.34 4.14 10.48
N LEU A 89 -9.46 3.81 9.18
CA LEU A 89 -9.72 4.79 8.13
C LEU A 89 -11.09 5.46 8.29
N HIS A 90 -12.12 4.70 8.69
CA HIS A 90 -13.45 5.25 8.95
C HIS A 90 -13.44 6.23 10.13
N ALA A 91 -12.64 5.95 11.18
CA ALA A 91 -12.46 6.88 12.30
C ALA A 91 -11.77 8.19 11.84
N LEU A 92 -10.76 8.08 10.97
CA LEU A 92 -10.12 9.27 10.37
C LEU A 92 -11.10 10.03 9.46
N ALA A 93 -11.92 9.35 8.66
CA ALA A 93 -12.95 9.94 7.81
C ALA A 93 -13.92 10.81 8.62
N SER A 94 -14.44 10.26 9.73
CA SER A 94 -15.34 10.98 10.63
C SER A 94 -14.70 12.24 11.20
N THR A 95 -13.40 12.22 11.53
CA THR A 95 -12.65 13.40 11.99
C THR A 95 -12.58 14.49 10.91
N LEU A 96 -12.57 14.09 9.64
CA LEU A 96 -12.57 15.00 8.49
C LEU A 96 -14.00 15.41 8.06
N GLY A 97 -15.03 14.97 8.78
CA GLY A 97 -16.43 15.27 8.47
C GLY A 97 -16.99 14.46 7.29
N LEU A 98 -16.48 13.26 7.06
CA LEU A 98 -17.02 12.30 6.09
C LEU A 98 -17.78 11.20 6.83
N GLU A 99 -18.98 10.90 6.34
CA GLU A 99 -19.76 9.75 6.77
C GLU A 99 -19.47 8.53 5.89
N LEU A 100 -19.85 7.35 6.35
CA LEU A 100 -19.67 6.12 5.57
C LEU A 100 -20.38 6.19 4.20
N SER A 101 -21.58 6.78 4.16
CA SER A 101 -22.32 7.00 2.92
C SER A 101 -21.60 7.89 1.91
N ASP A 102 -20.76 8.83 2.37
CA ASP A 102 -19.93 9.66 1.48
C ASP A 102 -18.80 8.82 0.87
N LEU A 103 -18.22 7.92 1.66
CA LEU A 103 -17.15 7.01 1.19
C LEU A 103 -17.67 5.99 0.18
N GLU A 104 -18.90 5.47 0.37
CA GLU A 104 -19.52 4.49 -0.54
C GLU A 104 -19.78 5.06 -1.94
N VAL A 105 -20.03 6.36 -2.04
CA VAL A 105 -20.28 7.06 -3.32
C VAL A 105 -19.08 7.86 -3.81
N PHE A 106 -17.95 7.77 -3.11
CA PHE A 106 -16.75 8.51 -3.49
C PHE A 106 -16.18 7.97 -4.82
N GLU A 107 -15.98 8.85 -5.81
CA GLU A 107 -15.49 8.42 -7.13
C GLU A 107 -14.00 8.07 -7.10
N PRO A 108 -13.61 6.85 -7.51
CA PRO A 108 -12.21 6.47 -7.57
C PRO A 108 -11.46 7.18 -8.70
N LEU A 109 -10.29 7.70 -8.38
CA LEU A 109 -9.36 8.24 -9.38
C LEU A 109 -8.66 7.07 -10.09
N PRO A 110 -8.66 7.00 -11.43
CA PRO A 110 -8.09 5.86 -12.16
C PRO A 110 -6.65 5.53 -11.77
N ALA A 111 -5.81 6.55 -11.56
CA ALA A 111 -4.41 6.37 -11.19
C ALA A 111 -4.26 5.83 -9.75
N ALA A 112 -5.10 6.28 -8.80
CA ALA A 112 -5.11 5.76 -7.43
C ALA A 112 -5.68 4.34 -7.37
N HIS A 113 -6.70 4.04 -8.17
CA HIS A 113 -7.36 2.73 -8.20
C HIS A 113 -6.54 1.63 -8.90
N ALA A 114 -5.53 1.99 -9.69
CA ALA A 114 -4.67 1.05 -10.41
C ALA A 114 -3.94 0.07 -9.47
N TYR A 115 -3.57 0.50 -8.27
CA TYR A 115 -2.91 -0.33 -7.25
C TYR A 115 -3.77 -1.54 -6.88
N CYS A 116 -4.95 -1.31 -6.33
CA CYS A 116 -5.83 -2.39 -5.88
C CYS A 116 -6.38 -3.22 -7.05
N THR A 117 -6.53 -2.63 -8.24
CA THR A 117 -6.86 -3.39 -9.47
C THR A 117 -5.77 -4.42 -9.78
N PHE A 118 -4.50 -4.06 -9.60
CA PHE A 118 -3.40 -4.99 -9.84
C PHE A 118 -3.30 -6.06 -8.74
N VAL A 119 -3.56 -5.71 -7.47
CA VAL A 119 -3.67 -6.69 -6.39
C VAL A 119 -4.79 -7.70 -6.71
N ALA A 120 -5.95 -7.24 -7.15
CA ALA A 120 -7.06 -8.10 -7.59
C ALA A 120 -6.67 -8.98 -8.78
N TRP A 121 -5.91 -8.44 -9.75
CA TRP A 121 -5.39 -9.21 -10.87
C TRP A 121 -4.44 -10.33 -10.40
N LEU A 122 -3.50 -10.02 -9.50
CA LEU A 122 -2.61 -11.01 -8.90
C LEU A 122 -3.40 -12.07 -8.11
N ALA A 123 -4.39 -11.65 -7.33
CA ALA A 123 -5.23 -12.57 -6.57
C ALA A 123 -6.03 -13.52 -7.46
N LEU A 124 -6.42 -13.09 -8.66
CA LEU A 124 -7.21 -13.90 -9.60
C LEU A 124 -6.33 -14.74 -10.54
N TYR A 125 -5.26 -14.19 -11.08
CA TYR A 125 -4.46 -14.79 -12.15
C TYR A 125 -3.02 -15.12 -11.74
N GLY A 126 -2.49 -14.46 -10.73
CA GLY A 126 -1.15 -14.68 -10.20
C GLY A 126 -1.08 -15.82 -9.18
N SER A 127 0.05 -15.89 -8.52
CA SER A 127 0.34 -16.80 -7.41
C SER A 127 0.49 -16.04 -6.09
N ASP A 128 0.38 -16.78 -4.98
CA ASP A 128 0.70 -16.28 -3.64
C ASP A 128 2.13 -15.75 -3.52
N ALA A 129 3.08 -16.41 -4.22
CA ALA A 129 4.49 -16.00 -4.23
C ALA A 129 4.73 -14.68 -4.99
N GLU A 130 3.99 -14.42 -6.08
CA GLU A 130 4.06 -13.13 -6.78
C GLU A 130 3.58 -11.99 -5.88
N LEU A 131 2.42 -12.17 -5.22
CA LEU A 131 1.86 -11.13 -4.35
C LEU A 131 2.69 -10.96 -3.06
N ALA A 132 3.14 -12.06 -2.43
CA ALA A 132 4.02 -11.98 -1.25
C ALA A 132 5.35 -11.28 -1.58
N GLY A 133 5.95 -11.59 -2.74
CA GLY A 133 7.16 -10.93 -3.22
C GLY A 133 6.95 -9.44 -3.52
N ALA A 134 5.79 -9.07 -4.05
CA ALA A 134 5.43 -7.67 -4.25
C ALA A 134 5.28 -6.92 -2.91
N PHE A 135 4.62 -7.53 -1.93
CA PHE A 135 4.45 -6.95 -0.59
C PHE A 135 5.77 -6.81 0.18
N LEU A 136 6.73 -7.74 0.00
CA LEU A 136 8.07 -7.62 0.59
C LEU A 136 8.81 -6.34 0.19
N VAL A 137 8.52 -5.82 -0.99
CA VAL A 137 9.13 -4.59 -1.51
C VAL A 137 8.26 -3.39 -1.21
N ASN A 138 6.95 -3.50 -1.40
CA ASN A 138 6.03 -2.37 -1.36
C ASN A 138 5.66 -1.93 0.06
N LEU A 139 5.28 -2.85 0.96
CA LEU A 139 4.77 -2.48 2.27
C LEU A 139 5.78 -1.71 3.15
N PRO A 140 7.10 -1.98 3.11
CA PRO A 140 8.07 -1.11 3.80
C PRO A 140 8.07 0.34 3.28
N THR A 141 7.95 0.54 1.96
CA THR A 141 7.86 1.87 1.35
C THR A 141 6.57 2.57 1.76
N TRP A 142 5.44 1.88 1.66
CA TRP A 142 4.14 2.37 2.11
C TRP A 142 4.14 2.74 3.61
N GLY A 143 4.71 1.89 4.46
CA GLY A 143 4.84 2.16 5.91
C GLY A 143 5.65 3.42 6.20
N ALA A 144 6.76 3.65 5.49
CA ALA A 144 7.55 4.88 5.59
C ALA A 144 6.75 6.12 5.14
N CYS A 145 5.93 5.99 4.08
CA CYS A 145 5.02 7.06 3.64
C CYS A 145 3.95 7.36 4.69
N CYS A 146 3.36 6.33 5.30
CA CYS A 146 2.40 6.47 6.39
C CYS A 146 3.00 7.16 7.61
N ASP A 147 4.23 6.83 8.00
CA ASP A 147 4.93 7.51 9.10
C ASP A 147 5.13 9.01 8.83
N ARG A 148 5.49 9.38 7.60
CA ARG A 148 5.62 10.79 7.21
C ARG A 148 4.27 11.51 7.26
N MET A 149 3.20 10.89 6.74
CA MET A 149 1.84 11.45 6.81
C MET A 149 1.40 11.63 8.26
N ARG A 150 1.54 10.61 9.09
CA ARG A 150 1.23 10.67 10.53
C ARG A 150 1.88 11.87 11.21
N LYS A 151 3.21 12.02 11.04
CA LYS A 151 3.98 13.12 11.62
C LYS A 151 3.51 14.50 11.13
N ALA A 152 3.29 14.62 9.82
CA ALA A 152 2.84 15.88 9.24
C ALA A 152 1.42 16.25 9.72
N LEU A 153 0.48 15.29 9.72
CA LEU A 153 -0.89 15.51 10.15
C LEU A 153 -0.97 15.91 11.63
N GLN A 154 -0.20 15.25 12.49
CA GLN A 154 -0.12 15.60 13.90
C GLN A 154 0.49 16.99 14.13
N GLN A 155 1.57 17.33 13.44
CA GLN A 155 2.37 18.53 13.73
C GLN A 155 1.84 19.79 13.02
N LYS A 156 1.15 19.63 11.89
CA LYS A 156 0.79 20.73 11.01
C LYS A 156 -0.72 20.91 10.84
N TYR A 157 -1.51 19.87 11.08
CA TYR A 157 -2.96 19.88 10.84
C TYR A 157 -3.77 19.73 12.12
N ASP A 158 -3.13 19.70 13.28
CA ASP A 158 -3.74 19.55 14.62
C ASP A 158 -4.67 18.33 14.72
N ILE A 159 -4.41 17.29 13.93
CA ILE A 159 -5.17 16.05 14.00
C ILE A 159 -4.69 15.25 15.21
N ALA A 160 -5.63 14.91 16.09
CA ALA A 160 -5.32 14.20 17.33
C ALA A 160 -4.65 12.84 17.05
N PRO A 161 -3.59 12.48 17.81
CA PRO A 161 -2.91 11.18 17.60
C PRO A 161 -3.86 9.98 17.62
N SER A 162 -4.90 10.02 18.45
CA SER A 162 -5.89 8.94 18.56
C SER A 162 -6.67 8.67 17.28
N THR A 163 -6.70 9.60 16.32
CA THR A 163 -7.38 9.45 15.02
C THR A 163 -6.42 9.09 13.90
N LEU A 164 -5.13 8.95 14.18
CA LEU A 164 -4.09 8.59 13.22
C LEU A 164 -3.76 7.09 13.23
N ALA A 165 -4.57 6.27 13.92
CA ALA A 165 -4.38 4.83 14.03
C ALA A 165 -4.25 4.11 12.68
N PHE A 166 -4.91 4.62 11.63
CA PHE A 166 -4.73 4.12 10.26
C PHE A 166 -3.25 4.14 9.84
N PHE A 167 -2.57 5.24 10.06
CA PHE A 167 -1.17 5.39 9.70
C PHE A 167 -0.25 4.59 10.63
N ASP A 168 -0.60 4.48 11.93
CA ASP A 168 0.16 3.69 12.91
C ASP A 168 0.23 2.21 12.51
N LEU A 169 -0.89 1.64 12.01
CA LEU A 169 -0.97 0.24 11.58
C LEU A 169 0.06 -0.11 10.50
N PHE A 170 0.36 0.81 9.59
CA PHE A 170 1.34 0.59 8.52
C PHE A 170 2.75 1.04 8.92
N ALA A 171 2.88 2.17 9.63
CA ALA A 171 4.17 2.71 10.06
C ALA A 171 4.87 1.80 11.06
N ASP A 172 4.10 1.19 11.96
CA ASP A 172 4.59 0.33 13.06
C ASP A 172 4.26 -1.17 12.81
N MET A 173 4.04 -1.54 11.54
CA MET A 173 3.67 -2.90 11.15
C MET A 173 4.73 -3.92 11.58
N PRO A 174 4.33 -5.01 12.26
CA PRO A 174 5.26 -6.09 12.60
C PRO A 174 5.94 -6.67 11.37
N SER A 175 7.20 -7.10 11.53
CA SER A 175 7.92 -7.76 10.43
C SER A 175 7.20 -9.05 10.02
N PHE A 176 6.91 -9.16 8.74
CA PHE A 176 6.35 -10.35 8.08
C PHE A 176 7.33 -10.96 7.08
N GLU A 177 8.58 -10.50 7.10
CA GLU A 177 9.58 -10.82 6.07
C GLU A 177 9.85 -12.32 5.97
N ASN A 178 10.00 -13.01 7.09
CA ASN A 178 10.31 -14.45 7.09
C ASN A 178 9.18 -15.29 6.50
N GLU A 179 7.93 -14.97 6.81
CA GLU A 179 6.75 -15.65 6.28
C GLU A 179 6.64 -15.42 4.77
N ALA A 180 6.77 -14.19 4.33
CA ALA A 180 6.70 -13.84 2.92
C ALA A 180 7.86 -14.46 2.12
N LEU A 181 9.10 -14.45 2.63
CA LEU A 181 10.24 -15.15 2.03
C LEU A 181 9.98 -16.67 1.89
N SER A 182 9.34 -17.29 2.89
CA SER A 182 8.97 -18.70 2.82
C SER A 182 7.95 -18.99 1.72
N ILE A 183 6.99 -18.09 1.50
CA ILE A 183 6.00 -18.22 0.41
C ILE A 183 6.67 -18.07 -0.95
N VAL A 184 7.55 -17.08 -1.09
CA VAL A 184 8.32 -16.87 -2.32
C VAL A 184 9.19 -18.09 -2.63
N GLN A 185 9.91 -18.64 -1.63
CA GLN A 185 10.71 -19.85 -1.81
C GLN A 185 9.86 -21.04 -2.27
N ASN A 186 8.71 -21.24 -1.64
CA ASN A 186 7.78 -22.31 -2.03
C ASN A 186 7.30 -22.14 -3.49
N GLY A 187 7.08 -20.90 -3.94
CA GLY A 187 6.77 -20.62 -5.34
C GLY A 187 7.89 -20.99 -6.29
N LEU A 188 9.14 -20.62 -5.96
CA LEU A 188 10.34 -20.96 -6.72
C LEU A 188 10.56 -22.48 -6.78
N ASP A 189 10.42 -23.18 -5.66
CA ASP A 189 10.56 -24.64 -5.59
C ASP A 189 9.51 -25.37 -6.44
N ARG A 190 8.35 -24.76 -6.67
CA ARG A 190 7.31 -25.24 -7.60
C ARG A 190 7.54 -24.83 -9.06
N GLY A 191 8.66 -24.16 -9.35
CA GLY A 191 9.03 -23.76 -10.70
C GLY A 191 8.48 -22.39 -11.15
N LEU A 192 8.00 -21.55 -10.24
CA LEU A 192 7.61 -20.18 -10.59
C LEU A 192 8.85 -19.40 -11.07
N PRO A 193 8.82 -18.80 -12.27
CA PRO A 193 9.95 -18.02 -12.75
C PRO A 193 10.15 -16.74 -11.91
N GLU A 194 11.39 -16.47 -11.45
CA GLU A 194 11.77 -15.27 -10.70
C GLU A 194 11.28 -13.97 -11.33
N ARG A 195 11.30 -13.88 -12.67
CA ARG A 195 10.83 -12.71 -13.41
C ARG A 195 9.38 -12.32 -13.13
N LEU A 196 8.53 -13.27 -12.70
CA LEU A 196 7.13 -12.99 -12.38
C LEU A 196 7.03 -12.27 -11.03
N ILE A 197 7.83 -12.68 -10.05
CA ILE A 197 7.95 -12.03 -8.74
C ILE A 197 8.50 -10.61 -8.92
N HIS A 198 9.59 -10.47 -9.67
CA HIS A 198 10.16 -9.16 -10.00
C HIS A 198 9.15 -8.25 -10.70
N ARG A 199 8.41 -8.78 -11.69
CA ARG A 199 7.36 -8.03 -12.39
C ARG A 199 6.28 -7.55 -11.42
N ALA A 200 5.82 -8.43 -10.52
CA ALA A 200 4.77 -8.09 -9.56
C ALA A 200 5.22 -6.94 -8.63
N ALA A 201 6.44 -7.03 -8.07
CA ALA A 201 7.02 -5.97 -7.24
C ALA A 201 7.15 -4.63 -8.00
N ARG A 202 7.72 -4.66 -9.22
CA ARG A 202 7.90 -3.46 -10.05
C ARG A 202 6.57 -2.80 -10.41
N MET A 203 5.55 -3.59 -10.75
CA MET A 203 4.24 -3.06 -11.10
C MET A 203 3.57 -2.44 -9.88
N LEU A 204 3.61 -3.11 -8.72
CA LEU A 204 2.97 -2.59 -7.51
C LEU A 204 3.62 -1.28 -7.04
N GLN A 205 4.96 -1.18 -7.03
CA GLN A 205 5.67 0.06 -6.76
C GLN A 205 5.32 1.17 -7.77
N GLY A 206 5.20 0.83 -9.05
CA GLY A 206 4.79 1.79 -10.08
C GLY A 206 3.38 2.32 -9.84
N TYR A 207 2.45 1.47 -9.41
CA TYR A 207 1.09 1.90 -9.09
C TYR A 207 1.01 2.69 -7.79
N GLU A 208 1.87 2.41 -6.81
CA GLU A 208 1.98 3.27 -5.63
C GLU A 208 2.46 4.68 -6.01
N LEU A 209 3.45 4.81 -6.90
CA LEU A 209 3.86 6.11 -7.39
C LEU A 209 2.71 6.85 -8.08
N MET A 210 1.91 6.14 -8.91
CA MET A 210 0.72 6.73 -9.53
C MET A 210 -0.35 7.16 -8.52
N PHE A 211 -0.49 6.44 -7.41
CA PHE A 211 -1.33 6.85 -6.30
C PHE A 211 -0.89 8.19 -5.71
N TRP A 212 0.39 8.35 -5.39
CA TRP A 212 0.91 9.61 -4.86
C TRP A 212 0.86 10.75 -5.88
N ASP A 213 1.08 10.47 -7.17
CA ASP A 213 0.85 11.43 -8.26
C ASP A 213 -0.61 11.92 -8.29
N ALA A 214 -1.58 11.01 -8.09
CA ALA A 214 -2.99 11.37 -8.03
C ALA A 214 -3.32 12.22 -6.80
N MET A 215 -2.74 11.90 -5.63
CA MET A 215 -2.90 12.71 -4.41
C MET A 215 -2.32 14.11 -4.57
N ALA A 216 -1.15 14.23 -5.18
CA ALA A 216 -0.53 15.52 -5.48
C ALA A 216 -1.40 16.35 -6.43
N SER A 217 -1.91 15.74 -7.50
CA SER A 217 -2.80 16.40 -8.45
C SER A 217 -4.09 16.87 -7.80
N ALA A 218 -4.70 16.05 -6.94
CA ALA A 218 -5.92 16.41 -6.22
C ALA A 218 -5.71 17.52 -5.16
N ALA A 219 -4.45 17.74 -4.76
CA ALA A 219 -4.05 18.78 -3.81
C ALA A 219 -3.42 20.02 -4.48
N ASP A 220 -3.47 20.13 -5.81
CA ASP A 220 -2.82 21.18 -6.59
C ASP A 220 -1.30 21.33 -6.29
N VAL A 221 -0.66 20.21 -5.94
CA VAL A 221 0.79 20.15 -5.71
C VAL A 221 1.50 19.85 -7.02
N PRO A 222 2.40 20.73 -7.50
CA PRO A 222 3.18 20.47 -8.71
C PRO A 222 4.02 19.19 -8.57
N ARG A 223 4.10 18.40 -9.64
CA ARG A 223 4.97 17.23 -9.67
C ARG A 223 6.43 17.63 -9.63
N ASN A 224 7.29 16.77 -9.08
CA ASN A 224 8.73 16.99 -9.09
C ASN A 224 9.23 17.20 -10.53
N GLY A 225 9.70 18.42 -10.85
CA GLY A 225 10.24 18.79 -12.17
C GLY A 225 9.31 19.62 -13.07
N GLU A 226 8.08 19.94 -12.65
CA GLU A 226 7.18 20.90 -13.30
C GLU A 226 7.21 22.21 -12.47
N SER A 227 8.14 23.10 -12.79
CA SER A 227 8.21 24.48 -12.25
C SER A 227 8.01 25.50 -13.36
#